data_eee013c00ee86614d13ddb78fcefbadc
#
_entry.id   eee013c00ee86614d13ddb78fcefbadc
#
_cell.length_a   1.000
_cell.length_b   1.000
_cell.length_c   1.000
_cell.angle_alpha   90.00
_cell.angle_beta   90.00
_cell.angle_gamma   90.00
#
_symmetry.space_group_name_H-M   'P 1'
#
loop_
_entity.id
_entity.type
_entity.pdbx_description
1 polymer ?
#
loop_
_entity_poly.entity_id
_entity_poly.type
_entity_poly.pdbx_seq_one_letter_code
_entity_poly.pdbx_strand_id
1 'polypeptide(L)'
;SDVYKRQLYTSVFKEYLYSILSRNTPLEYFIEGGRSRTGRLLPPKTGMLAMTIHSHLRGRAKPIVFVPTYIGYERLMEGSTYVGEMQGKPKEAESIFGIIQTLRKIERIFGKVHVNFGEPVFLDDLLKAHGADQIKIEKNDDPIPPQVSEVINSSAHAIVENINRAVVINPVSLLSLILLATPKHTLDEELCIKQLDAYRNLVTTLPYDERTQVTPCLLYTS
;
A
#
# COMPACT_ATOMS: atom_id res chain seq x y z
N SER A 1 30.82 -13.51 6.87
CA SER A 1 30.87 -12.93 5.49
C SER A 1 29.53 -12.34 5.04
N ASP A 2 28.37 -12.92 5.38
CA ASP A 2 27.06 -12.42 4.97
C ASP A 2 26.63 -11.15 5.72
N VAL A 3 27.03 -10.98 6.96
CA VAL A 3 26.80 -9.76 7.76
C VAL A 3 27.51 -8.57 7.12
N TYR A 4 28.76 -8.75 6.71
CA TYR A 4 29.54 -7.69 6.07
C TYR A 4 28.96 -7.26 4.72
N LYS A 5 28.47 -8.22 3.92
CA LYS A 5 27.81 -7.93 2.65
C LYS A 5 26.51 -7.14 2.86
N ARG A 6 25.72 -7.49 3.88
CA ARG A 6 24.50 -6.77 4.24
C ARG A 6 24.80 -5.35 4.70
N GLN A 7 25.83 -5.15 5.53
CA GLN A 7 26.24 -3.82 5.98
C GLN A 7 26.68 -2.95 4.81
N LEU A 8 27.55 -3.47 3.93
CA LEU A 8 28.00 -2.74 2.74
C LEU A 8 26.82 -2.36 1.84
N TYR A 9 25.93 -3.33 1.55
CA TYR A 9 24.74 -3.04 0.76
C TYR A 9 23.87 -1.94 1.38
N THR A 10 23.63 -2.00 2.68
CA THR A 10 22.82 -1.01 3.40
C THR A 10 23.47 0.38 3.34
N SER A 11 24.78 0.48 3.53
CA SER A 11 25.50 1.76 3.46
C SER A 11 25.48 2.36 2.05
N VAL A 12 25.70 1.56 1.02
CA VAL A 12 25.60 1.99 -0.39
C VAL A 12 24.19 2.45 -0.73
N PHE A 13 23.19 1.70 -0.28
CA PHE A 13 21.80 2.01 -0.55
C PHE A 13 21.33 3.30 0.14
N LYS A 14 21.77 3.55 1.38
CA LYS A 14 21.53 4.83 2.08
C LYS A 14 22.15 6.01 1.33
N GLU A 15 23.40 5.91 0.85
CA GLU A 15 24.05 6.97 0.05
C GLU A 15 23.32 7.21 -1.28
N TYR A 16 22.86 6.14 -1.91
CA TYR A 16 22.05 6.24 -3.12
C TYR A 16 20.74 6.99 -2.88
N LEU A 17 20.01 6.66 -1.81
CA LEU A 17 18.80 7.37 -1.41
C LEU A 17 19.06 8.85 -1.12
N TYR A 18 20.13 9.15 -0.37
CA TYR A 18 20.54 10.52 -0.10
C TYR A 18 20.80 11.29 -1.40
N SER A 19 21.52 10.69 -2.35
CA SER A 19 21.79 11.30 -3.66
C SER A 19 20.50 11.56 -4.46
N ILE A 20 19.54 10.65 -4.45
CA ILE A 20 18.24 10.81 -5.13
C ILE A 20 17.43 11.95 -4.50
N LEU A 21 17.31 11.94 -3.17
CA LEU A 21 16.58 12.97 -2.43
C LEU A 21 17.19 14.34 -2.60
N SER A 22 18.53 14.45 -2.61
CA SER A 22 19.26 15.71 -2.85
C SER A 22 18.98 16.30 -4.24
N ARG A 23 18.63 15.46 -5.22
CA ARG A 23 18.21 15.86 -6.57
C ARG A 23 16.72 16.14 -6.70
N ASN A 24 15.97 16.06 -5.59
CA ASN A 24 14.50 16.20 -5.54
C ASN A 24 13.77 15.21 -6.46
N THR A 25 14.29 14.00 -6.62
CA THR A 25 13.66 12.94 -7.38
C THR A 25 12.57 12.30 -6.52
N PRO A 26 11.33 12.14 -7.02
CA PRO A 26 10.29 11.43 -6.28
C PRO A 26 10.66 9.97 -6.09
N LEU A 27 10.28 9.41 -4.93
CA LEU A 27 10.48 8.01 -4.57
C LEU A 27 9.12 7.34 -4.40
N GLU A 28 9.01 6.13 -4.91
CA GLU A 28 7.87 5.26 -4.69
C GLU A 28 8.32 3.96 -4.03
N TYR A 29 7.62 3.53 -3.01
CA TYR A 29 7.83 2.23 -2.38
C TYR A 29 6.60 1.74 -1.65
N PHE A 30 6.47 0.42 -1.52
CA PHE A 30 5.36 -0.21 -0.82
C PHE A 30 5.68 -0.31 0.67
N ILE A 31 4.93 0.43 1.49
CA ILE A 31 5.14 0.50 2.96
C ILE A 31 4.95 -0.85 3.65
N GLU A 32 4.14 -1.74 3.09
CA GLU A 32 3.91 -3.08 3.62
C GLU A 32 5.09 -4.03 3.38
N GLY A 33 5.99 -3.71 2.43
CA GLY A 33 7.17 -4.52 2.11
C GLY A 33 6.86 -5.94 1.62
N GLY A 34 5.62 -6.23 1.27
CA GLY A 34 5.16 -7.53 0.78
C GLY A 34 3.72 -7.49 0.33
N ARG A 35 3.23 -8.60 -0.22
CA ARG A 35 1.84 -8.74 -0.67
C ARG A 35 0.98 -9.32 0.44
N SER A 36 -0.17 -8.70 0.74
CA SER A 36 -1.19 -9.27 1.61
C SER A 36 -1.94 -10.38 0.86
N ARG A 37 -1.91 -11.60 1.39
CA ARG A 37 -2.66 -12.73 0.83
C ARG A 37 -4.13 -12.73 1.23
N THR A 38 -4.47 -12.05 2.31
CA THR A 38 -5.82 -12.00 2.88
C THR A 38 -6.58 -10.73 2.48
N GLY A 39 -5.95 -9.81 1.73
CA GLY A 39 -6.48 -8.49 1.42
C GLY A 39 -6.47 -7.51 2.60
N ARG A 40 -6.01 -7.93 3.79
CA ARG A 40 -5.86 -7.03 4.93
C ARG A 40 -4.55 -6.27 4.82
N LEU A 41 -4.55 -5.01 5.27
CA LEU A 41 -3.32 -4.22 5.42
C LEU A 41 -2.33 -4.95 6.32
N LEU A 42 -1.09 -5.05 5.87
CA LEU A 42 0.00 -5.58 6.66
C LEU A 42 0.59 -4.48 7.57
N PRO A 43 1.21 -4.87 8.69
CA PRO A 43 1.98 -3.91 9.49
C PRO A 43 3.06 -3.25 8.64
N PRO A 44 3.28 -1.92 8.79
CA PRO A 44 4.26 -1.19 7.99
C PRO A 44 5.68 -1.70 8.21
N LYS A 45 6.46 -1.79 7.13
CA LYS A 45 7.90 -2.03 7.15
C LYS A 45 8.63 -0.70 7.11
N THR A 46 9.12 -0.27 8.25
CA THR A 46 9.67 1.08 8.43
C THR A 46 11.08 1.29 7.85
N GLY A 47 11.73 0.24 7.32
CA GLY A 47 13.11 0.34 6.85
C GLY A 47 13.36 1.41 5.77
N MET A 48 12.56 1.43 4.70
CA MET A 48 12.66 2.46 3.65
C MET A 48 12.32 3.85 4.18
N LEU A 49 11.27 3.94 4.99
CA LEU A 49 10.83 5.17 5.61
C LEU A 49 11.92 5.75 6.53
N ALA A 50 12.53 4.90 7.37
CA ALA A 50 13.65 5.28 8.23
C ALA A 50 14.84 5.82 7.44
N MET A 51 15.23 5.13 6.36
CA MET A 51 16.32 5.60 5.49
C MET A 51 15.98 6.91 4.78
N THR A 52 14.74 7.12 4.38
CA THR A 52 14.26 8.37 3.76
C THR A 52 14.34 9.53 4.76
N ILE A 53 13.81 9.34 5.98
CA ILE A 53 13.86 10.37 7.04
C ILE A 53 15.28 10.66 7.48
N HIS A 54 16.12 9.63 7.65
CA HIS A 54 17.52 9.77 7.96
C HIS A 54 18.26 10.60 6.89
N SER A 55 18.05 10.30 5.61
CA SER A 55 18.64 11.02 4.50
C SER A 55 18.18 12.49 4.46
N HIS A 56 16.91 12.75 4.76
CA HIS A 56 16.37 14.10 4.86
C HIS A 56 17.06 14.90 5.98
N LEU A 57 17.18 14.32 7.18
CA LEU A 57 17.82 14.98 8.32
C LEU A 57 19.32 15.25 8.11
N ARG A 58 19.97 14.48 7.23
CA ARG A 58 21.35 14.69 6.84
C ARG A 58 21.53 15.88 5.89
N GLY A 59 20.65 16.08 4.93
CA GLY A 59 20.81 17.09 3.87
C GLY A 59 19.80 18.23 3.86
N ARG A 60 18.61 18.06 4.39
CA ARG A 60 17.49 19.03 4.49
C ARG A 60 17.31 19.97 3.29
N ALA A 61 17.49 19.44 2.07
CA ALA A 61 17.44 20.28 0.88
C ALA A 61 16.03 20.83 0.60
N LYS A 62 14.97 20.00 0.78
CA LYS A 62 13.58 20.38 0.58
C LYS A 62 12.68 19.60 1.54
N PRO A 63 11.48 20.16 1.91
CA PRO A 63 10.47 19.44 2.66
C PRO A 63 10.05 18.14 1.98
N ILE A 64 9.82 17.08 2.77
CA ILE A 64 9.31 15.82 2.29
C ILE A 64 7.82 15.72 2.61
N VAL A 65 7.04 15.32 1.61
CA VAL A 65 5.64 14.97 1.74
C VAL A 65 5.46 13.54 1.32
N PHE A 66 4.91 12.70 2.20
CA PHE A 66 4.47 11.36 1.86
C PHE A 66 3.05 11.42 1.33
N VAL A 67 2.82 10.82 0.17
CA VAL A 67 1.50 10.75 -0.46
C VAL A 67 1.01 9.30 -0.37
N PRO A 68 0.16 8.98 0.62
CA PRO A 68 -0.44 7.65 0.74
C PRO A 68 -1.26 7.36 -0.51
N THR A 69 -1.00 6.22 -1.16
CA THR A 69 -1.67 5.88 -2.41
C THR A 69 -2.28 4.49 -2.29
N TYR A 70 -3.60 4.41 -2.45
CA TYR A 70 -4.33 3.16 -2.58
C TYR A 70 -4.39 2.73 -4.04
N ILE A 71 -4.06 1.47 -4.31
CA ILE A 71 -4.19 0.85 -5.63
C ILE A 71 -5.06 -0.39 -5.49
N GLY A 72 -6.26 -0.34 -6.05
CA GLY A 72 -7.24 -1.43 -6.02
C GLY A 72 -7.51 -2.01 -7.40
N TYR A 73 -7.59 -3.34 -7.47
CA TYR A 73 -7.91 -4.08 -8.69
C TYR A 73 -9.29 -4.73 -8.54
N GLU A 74 -10.14 -4.62 -9.56
CA GLU A 74 -11.42 -5.34 -9.57
C GLU A 74 -11.22 -6.86 -9.70
N ARG A 75 -10.16 -7.28 -10.40
CA ARG A 75 -9.80 -8.67 -10.58
C ARG A 75 -8.31 -8.86 -10.31
N LEU A 76 -7.97 -9.88 -9.53
CA LEU A 76 -6.58 -10.26 -9.28
C LEU A 76 -6.13 -11.25 -10.36
N MET A 77 -5.05 -10.91 -11.09
CA MET A 77 -4.42 -11.80 -12.08
C MET A 77 -4.00 -13.14 -11.50
N GLU A 78 -3.52 -13.09 -10.29
CA GLU A 78 -2.90 -14.20 -9.59
C GLU A 78 -3.90 -14.99 -8.76
N GLY A 79 -5.21 -14.80 -8.93
CA GLY A 79 -6.24 -15.45 -8.12
C GLY A 79 -6.08 -16.97 -8.07
N SER A 80 -5.79 -17.63 -9.20
CA SER A 80 -5.52 -19.07 -9.25
C SER A 80 -4.18 -19.45 -8.59
N THR A 81 -3.15 -18.62 -8.73
CA THR A 81 -1.83 -18.79 -8.12
C THR A 81 -1.90 -18.58 -6.61
N TYR A 82 -2.63 -17.56 -6.15
CA TYR A 82 -2.86 -17.33 -4.71
C TYR A 82 -3.60 -18.48 -4.04
N VAL A 83 -4.65 -18.99 -4.68
CA VAL A 83 -5.37 -20.17 -4.17
C VAL A 83 -4.43 -21.39 -4.13
N GLY A 84 -3.59 -21.59 -5.14
CA GLY A 84 -2.60 -22.64 -5.17
C GLY A 84 -1.53 -22.51 -4.07
N GLU A 85 -1.01 -21.30 -3.83
CA GLU A 85 -0.05 -21.03 -2.74
C GLU A 85 -0.67 -21.22 -1.35
N MET A 86 -1.93 -20.80 -1.15
CA MET A 86 -2.66 -21.05 0.10
C MET A 86 -2.89 -22.56 0.35
N GLN A 87 -2.96 -23.36 -0.71
CA GLN A 87 -3.03 -24.83 -0.67
C GLN A 87 -1.65 -25.49 -0.56
N GLY A 88 -0.56 -24.71 -0.41
CA GLY A 88 0.81 -25.24 -0.21
C GLY A 88 1.56 -25.63 -1.48
N LYS A 89 1.13 -25.17 -2.66
CA LYS A 89 1.89 -25.39 -3.91
C LYS A 89 3.13 -24.47 -3.96
N PRO A 90 4.29 -24.98 -4.42
CA PRO A 90 5.51 -24.17 -4.55
C PRO A 90 5.33 -23.07 -5.61
N LYS A 91 6.03 -21.93 -5.42
CA LYS A 91 6.08 -20.85 -6.39
C LYS A 91 6.73 -21.33 -7.68
N GLU A 92 6.01 -21.20 -8.80
CA GLU A 92 6.63 -21.35 -10.12
C GLU A 92 7.47 -20.11 -10.46
N ALA A 93 8.65 -20.33 -11.05
CA ALA A 93 9.51 -19.24 -11.49
C ALA A 93 8.85 -18.48 -12.66
N GLU A 94 8.72 -17.17 -12.52
CA GLU A 94 8.16 -16.29 -13.54
C GLU A 94 9.06 -16.29 -14.80
N SER A 95 8.56 -16.81 -15.92
CA SER A 95 9.27 -16.79 -17.20
C SER A 95 8.95 -15.50 -17.97
N ILE A 96 9.98 -14.77 -18.42
CA ILE A 96 9.87 -13.52 -19.21
C ILE A 96 9.04 -13.74 -20.49
N PHE A 97 9.07 -14.93 -21.08
CA PHE A 97 8.26 -15.27 -22.26
C PHE A 97 6.74 -15.34 -21.98
N GLY A 98 6.35 -15.73 -20.75
CA GLY A 98 4.96 -15.74 -20.29
C GLY A 98 4.37 -14.33 -20.21
N ILE A 99 5.17 -13.33 -19.88
CA ILE A 99 4.75 -11.93 -19.75
C ILE A 99 4.29 -11.35 -21.09
N ILE A 100 5.00 -11.64 -22.20
CA ILE A 100 4.66 -11.09 -23.53
C ILE A 100 3.37 -11.69 -24.12
N GLN A 101 3.10 -12.98 -23.87
CA GLN A 101 1.82 -13.60 -24.24
C GLN A 101 0.66 -13.11 -23.38
N THR A 102 0.93 -12.81 -22.12
CA THR A 102 -0.05 -12.27 -21.17
C THR A 102 -0.42 -10.82 -21.50
N LEU A 103 0.49 -9.99 -21.98
CA LEU A 103 0.22 -8.60 -22.38
C LEU A 103 -0.90 -8.46 -23.44
N ARG A 104 -1.03 -9.40 -24.36
CA ARG A 104 -2.14 -9.41 -25.36
C ARG A 104 -3.49 -9.88 -24.80
N LYS A 105 -3.51 -10.56 -23.65
CA LYS A 105 -4.74 -10.96 -22.95
C LYS A 105 -5.16 -9.98 -21.85
N ILE A 106 -4.34 -8.98 -21.57
CA ILE A 106 -4.47 -8.07 -20.43
C ILE A 106 -5.77 -7.29 -20.44
N GLU A 107 -6.19 -6.72 -21.57
CA GLU A 107 -7.39 -5.88 -21.63
C GLU A 107 -8.71 -6.60 -21.26
N ARG A 108 -8.77 -7.93 -21.41
CA ARG A 108 -9.98 -8.72 -21.08
C ARG A 108 -9.99 -9.31 -19.66
N ILE A 109 -8.84 -9.34 -18.97
CA ILE A 109 -8.69 -10.13 -17.72
C ILE A 109 -8.73 -9.25 -16.46
N PHE A 110 -8.28 -7.99 -16.53
CA PHE A 110 -7.97 -7.20 -15.33
C PHE A 110 -9.12 -6.42 -14.70
N GLY A 111 -10.18 -6.12 -15.43
CA GLY A 111 -11.16 -5.16 -14.95
C GLY A 111 -10.52 -3.76 -14.78
N LYS A 112 -11.16 -2.93 -13.99
CA LYS A 112 -10.66 -1.58 -13.71
C LYS A 112 -9.62 -1.59 -12.61
N VAL A 113 -8.63 -0.71 -12.74
CA VAL A 113 -7.67 -0.37 -11.69
C VAL A 113 -8.06 0.98 -11.11
N HIS A 114 -8.21 1.04 -9.80
CA HIS A 114 -8.55 2.26 -9.09
C HIS A 114 -7.32 2.74 -8.35
N VAL A 115 -6.95 4.00 -8.57
CA VAL A 115 -5.88 4.69 -7.84
C VAL A 115 -6.51 5.85 -7.09
N ASN A 116 -6.37 5.85 -5.77
CA ASN A 116 -6.88 6.92 -4.93
C ASN A 116 -5.79 7.43 -3.98
N PHE A 117 -5.76 8.74 -3.75
CA PHE A 117 -4.76 9.38 -2.90
C PHE A 117 -5.34 9.69 -1.52
N GLY A 118 -4.65 9.22 -0.49
CA GLY A 118 -4.98 9.55 0.90
C GLY A 118 -4.48 10.94 1.31
N GLU A 119 -4.75 11.30 2.56
CA GLU A 119 -4.28 12.55 3.14
C GLU A 119 -2.76 12.59 3.13
N PRO A 120 -2.13 13.63 2.57
CA PRO A 120 -0.68 13.78 2.59
C PRO A 120 -0.13 13.89 4.02
N VAL A 121 1.03 13.30 4.25
CA VAL A 121 1.73 13.36 5.54
C VAL A 121 2.99 14.22 5.37
N PHE A 122 3.01 15.37 6.02
CA PHE A 122 4.13 16.31 5.97
C PHE A 122 5.16 15.95 7.03
N LEU A 123 6.37 15.61 6.59
CA LEU A 123 7.44 15.19 7.51
C LEU A 123 7.83 16.28 8.50
N ASP A 124 7.89 17.53 8.06
CA ASP A 124 8.28 18.65 8.91
C ASP A 124 7.30 18.88 10.08
N ASP A 125 6.01 18.61 9.88
CA ASP A 125 5.01 18.71 10.94
C ASP A 125 5.20 17.61 12.00
N LEU A 126 5.51 16.40 11.57
CA LEU A 126 5.82 15.30 12.47
C LEU A 126 7.15 15.50 13.21
N LEU A 127 8.17 16.04 12.54
CA LEU A 127 9.44 16.40 13.18
C LEU A 127 9.20 17.43 14.30
N LYS A 128 8.42 18.47 14.05
CA LYS A 128 8.06 19.48 15.06
C LYS A 128 7.25 18.87 16.20
N ALA A 129 6.24 18.06 15.90
CA ALA A 129 5.37 17.44 16.90
C ALA A 129 6.14 16.57 17.89
N HIS A 130 7.24 15.93 17.47
CA HIS A 130 8.09 15.07 18.28
C HIS A 130 9.37 15.76 18.77
N GLY A 131 9.53 17.09 18.57
CA GLY A 131 10.72 17.84 18.99
C GLY A 131 12.01 17.40 18.27
N ALA A 132 11.88 16.90 17.06
CA ALA A 132 12.98 16.39 16.23
C ALA A 132 13.38 17.35 15.09
N ASP A 133 12.74 18.52 15.00
CA ASP A 133 12.93 19.51 13.93
C ASP A 133 14.33 20.10 13.88
N GLN A 134 15.03 20.18 15.03
CA GLN A 134 16.41 20.68 15.13
C GLN A 134 17.47 19.56 15.03
N ILE A 135 17.07 18.31 15.00
CA ILE A 135 18.01 17.18 14.92
C ILE A 135 18.65 17.17 13.53
N LYS A 136 19.98 17.12 13.51
CA LYS A 136 20.79 16.92 12.30
C LYS A 136 21.54 15.60 12.40
N ILE A 137 21.66 14.91 11.30
CA ILE A 137 22.47 13.71 11.15
C ILE A 137 23.65 14.07 10.28
N GLU A 138 24.87 13.82 10.75
CA GLU A 138 26.08 14.20 10.00
C GLU A 138 26.56 13.06 9.11
N LYS A 139 26.55 11.83 9.64
CA LYS A 139 27.10 10.66 8.96
C LYS A 139 26.02 9.64 8.65
N ASN A 140 26.26 8.87 7.61
CA ASN A 140 25.36 7.82 7.16
C ASN A 140 25.11 6.71 8.21
N ASP A 141 26.11 6.44 9.05
CA ASP A 141 26.06 5.39 10.07
C ASP A 141 25.75 5.92 11.48
N ASP A 142 25.41 7.20 11.60
CA ASP A 142 24.99 7.76 12.88
C ASP A 142 23.73 7.04 13.38
N PRO A 143 23.64 6.77 14.68
CA PRO A 143 22.47 6.12 15.27
C PRO A 143 21.24 7.03 15.14
N ILE A 144 20.08 6.41 14.96
CA ILE A 144 18.80 7.13 14.90
C ILE A 144 18.42 7.55 16.33
N PRO A 145 18.28 8.85 16.61
CA PRO A 145 17.83 9.33 17.91
C PRO A 145 16.42 8.82 18.26
N PRO A 146 16.10 8.66 19.56
CA PRO A 146 14.77 8.19 20.00
C PRO A 146 13.61 9.01 19.42
N GLN A 147 13.72 10.34 19.41
CA GLN A 147 12.71 11.24 18.84
C GLN A 147 12.47 10.97 17.36
N VAL A 148 13.53 10.71 16.59
CA VAL A 148 13.44 10.37 15.16
C VAL A 148 12.79 8.99 14.99
N SER A 149 13.03 8.05 15.91
CA SER A 149 12.35 6.75 15.89
C SER A 149 10.84 6.89 16.10
N GLU A 150 10.40 7.81 16.96
CA GLU A 150 8.99 8.14 17.16
C GLU A 150 8.38 8.77 15.90
N VAL A 151 9.10 9.69 15.24
CA VAL A 151 8.68 10.27 13.95
C VAL A 151 8.50 9.18 12.89
N ILE A 152 9.44 8.24 12.79
CA ILE A 152 9.35 7.11 11.84
C ILE A 152 8.08 6.28 12.10
N ASN A 153 7.81 5.93 13.35
CA ASN A 153 6.64 5.14 13.71
C ASN A 153 5.34 5.91 13.47
N SER A 154 5.26 7.16 13.89
CA SER A 154 4.10 8.02 13.65
C SER A 154 3.84 8.24 12.16
N SER A 155 4.88 8.47 11.36
CA SER A 155 4.77 8.55 9.90
C SER A 155 4.23 7.25 9.30
N ALA A 156 4.75 6.10 9.73
CA ALA A 156 4.32 4.80 9.24
C ALA A 156 2.84 4.54 9.54
N HIS A 157 2.39 4.84 10.75
CA HIS A 157 0.98 4.70 11.14
C HIS A 157 0.08 5.63 10.33
N ALA A 158 0.43 6.92 10.23
CA ALA A 158 -0.34 7.89 9.47
C ALA A 158 -0.45 7.50 7.99
N ILE A 159 0.63 7.05 7.37
CA ILE A 159 0.62 6.61 5.97
C ILE A 159 -0.32 5.41 5.78
N VAL A 160 -0.21 4.37 6.61
CA VAL A 160 -1.03 3.16 6.49
C VAL A 160 -2.51 3.47 6.75
N GLU A 161 -2.80 4.29 7.76
CA GLU A 161 -4.16 4.73 8.06
C GLU A 161 -4.76 5.53 6.89
N ASN A 162 -4.01 6.45 6.30
CA ASN A 162 -4.47 7.26 5.17
C ASN A 162 -4.61 6.45 3.88
N ILE A 163 -3.81 5.39 3.66
CA ILE A 163 -4.06 4.41 2.59
C ILE A 163 -5.40 3.71 2.82
N ASN A 164 -5.69 3.28 4.06
CA ASN A 164 -6.92 2.60 4.39
C ASN A 164 -8.16 3.51 4.24
N ARG A 165 -8.05 4.79 4.61
CA ARG A 165 -9.12 5.77 4.42
C ARG A 165 -9.42 6.05 2.94
N ALA A 166 -8.42 5.94 2.08
CA ALA A 166 -8.52 6.12 0.63
C ALA A 166 -9.00 4.86 -0.12
N VAL A 167 -9.53 3.85 0.57
CA VAL A 167 -10.00 2.60 -0.04
C VAL A 167 -11.09 2.84 -1.08
N VAL A 168 -11.06 2.05 -2.15
CA VAL A 168 -12.12 2.03 -3.17
C VAL A 168 -12.92 0.74 -3.02
N ILE A 169 -14.19 0.88 -2.66
CA ILE A 169 -15.14 -0.23 -2.50
C ILE A 169 -15.77 -0.51 -3.86
N ASN A 170 -15.54 -1.69 -4.38
CA ASN A 170 -16.09 -2.13 -5.65
C ASN A 170 -17.18 -3.22 -5.46
N PRO A 171 -18.02 -3.48 -6.47
CA PRO A 171 -19.10 -4.48 -6.39
C PRO A 171 -18.60 -5.89 -6.08
N VAL A 172 -17.41 -6.26 -6.57
CA VAL A 172 -16.83 -7.59 -6.33
C VAL A 172 -16.50 -7.76 -4.85
N SER A 173 -15.99 -6.72 -4.20
CA SER A 173 -15.70 -6.73 -2.76
C SER A 173 -16.99 -6.90 -1.94
N LEU A 174 -18.07 -6.18 -2.30
CA LEU A 174 -19.37 -6.31 -1.62
C LEU A 174 -20.01 -7.68 -1.84
N LEU A 175 -19.98 -8.18 -3.08
CA LEU A 175 -20.48 -9.51 -3.40
C LEU A 175 -19.70 -10.60 -2.63
N SER A 176 -18.38 -10.48 -2.58
CA SER A 176 -17.54 -11.41 -1.82
C SER A 176 -17.87 -11.39 -0.34
N LEU A 177 -18.11 -10.22 0.24
CA LEU A 177 -18.53 -10.08 1.64
C LEU A 177 -19.86 -10.79 1.89
N ILE A 178 -20.86 -10.59 1.02
CA ILE A 178 -22.17 -11.22 1.12
C ILE A 178 -22.05 -12.75 1.05
N LEU A 179 -21.35 -13.26 0.05
CA LEU A 179 -21.20 -14.70 -0.13
C LEU A 179 -20.43 -15.35 1.02
N LEU A 180 -19.37 -14.71 1.52
CA LEU A 180 -18.60 -15.23 2.67
C LEU A 180 -19.42 -15.23 3.97
N ALA A 181 -20.34 -14.27 4.14
CA ALA A 181 -21.22 -14.20 5.30
C ALA A 181 -22.39 -15.18 5.22
N THR A 182 -22.68 -15.76 4.05
CA THR A 182 -23.85 -16.62 3.83
C THR A 182 -23.49 -18.10 4.05
N PRO A 183 -24.33 -18.88 4.75
CA PRO A 183 -24.14 -20.32 4.90
C PRO A 183 -24.02 -21.02 3.55
N LYS A 184 -23.03 -21.93 3.43
CA LYS A 184 -22.70 -22.65 2.18
C LYS A 184 -22.30 -21.75 1.00
N HIS A 185 -22.05 -20.43 1.22
CA HIS A 185 -21.68 -19.45 0.20
C HIS A 185 -22.63 -19.40 -1.00
N THR A 186 -23.92 -19.66 -0.75
CA THR A 186 -24.97 -19.66 -1.77
C THR A 186 -26.13 -18.79 -1.32
N LEU A 187 -26.66 -17.99 -2.23
CA LEU A 187 -27.74 -17.06 -1.96
C LEU A 187 -28.66 -17.00 -3.20
N ASP A 188 -29.92 -16.79 -2.99
CA ASP A 188 -30.86 -16.45 -4.05
C ASP A 188 -30.46 -15.12 -4.71
N GLU A 189 -30.64 -15.04 -6.04
CA GLU A 189 -30.22 -13.88 -6.82
C GLU A 189 -30.91 -12.59 -6.36
N GLU A 190 -32.23 -12.65 -6.17
CA GLU A 190 -33.03 -11.49 -5.75
C GLU A 190 -32.60 -10.99 -4.36
N LEU A 191 -32.35 -11.91 -3.44
CA LEU A 191 -31.83 -11.58 -2.11
C LEU A 191 -30.39 -11.04 -2.16
N CYS A 192 -29.56 -11.59 -3.04
CA CYS A 192 -28.20 -11.11 -3.28
C CYS A 192 -28.21 -9.65 -3.74
N ILE A 193 -29.07 -9.32 -4.70
CA ILE A 193 -29.25 -7.96 -5.23
C ILE A 193 -29.69 -7.00 -4.12
N LYS A 194 -30.72 -7.38 -3.34
CA LYS A 194 -31.20 -6.57 -2.21
C LYS A 194 -30.09 -6.31 -1.17
N GLN A 195 -29.28 -7.32 -0.87
CA GLN A 195 -28.14 -7.15 0.05
C GLN A 195 -27.06 -6.25 -0.52
N LEU A 196 -26.72 -6.38 -1.81
CA LEU A 196 -25.75 -5.51 -2.49
C LEU A 196 -26.21 -4.05 -2.43
N ASP A 197 -27.47 -3.77 -2.71
CA ASP A 197 -28.03 -2.42 -2.63
C ASP A 197 -28.02 -1.89 -1.20
N ALA A 198 -28.37 -2.71 -0.21
CA ALA A 198 -28.31 -2.33 1.20
C ALA A 198 -26.90 -1.98 1.64
N TYR A 199 -25.89 -2.82 1.34
CA TYR A 199 -24.49 -2.53 1.66
C TYR A 199 -23.97 -1.32 0.92
N ARG A 200 -24.27 -1.18 -0.37
CA ARG A 200 -23.89 0.00 -1.15
C ARG A 200 -24.48 1.27 -0.54
N ASN A 201 -25.77 1.28 -0.22
CA ASN A 201 -26.42 2.42 0.41
C ASN A 201 -25.78 2.74 1.76
N LEU A 202 -25.47 1.72 2.57
CA LEU A 202 -24.80 1.91 3.86
C LEU A 202 -23.44 2.60 3.69
N VAL A 203 -22.56 2.06 2.85
CA VAL A 203 -21.21 2.62 2.66
C VAL A 203 -21.20 3.96 1.93
N THR A 204 -22.27 4.28 1.19
CA THR A 204 -22.43 5.59 0.54
C THR A 204 -22.98 6.64 1.50
N THR A 205 -23.92 6.24 2.37
CA THR A 205 -24.57 7.16 3.32
C THR A 205 -23.71 7.42 4.56
N LEU A 206 -22.96 6.40 4.99
CA LEU A 206 -22.05 6.43 6.14
C LEU A 206 -20.67 5.94 5.70
N PRO A 207 -19.95 6.70 4.90
CA PRO A 207 -18.61 6.32 4.47
C PRO A 207 -17.67 6.25 5.68
N TYR A 208 -16.72 5.31 5.63
CA TYR A 208 -15.67 5.19 6.64
C TYR A 208 -14.84 6.48 6.78
N ASP A 209 -14.58 7.13 5.64
CA ASP A 209 -13.88 8.39 5.54
C ASP A 209 -14.39 9.15 4.29
N GLU A 210 -14.27 10.46 4.25
CA GLU A 210 -14.67 11.29 3.10
C GLU A 210 -13.88 10.96 1.81
N ARG A 211 -12.70 10.35 1.95
CA ARG A 211 -11.85 9.90 0.84
C ARG A 211 -12.18 8.48 0.38
N THR A 212 -13.00 7.75 1.13
CA THR A 212 -13.48 6.42 0.72
C THR A 212 -14.38 6.53 -0.49
N GLN A 213 -14.05 5.84 -1.56
CA GLN A 213 -14.83 5.86 -2.80
C GLN A 213 -15.63 4.58 -2.95
N VAL A 214 -16.84 4.70 -3.49
CA VAL A 214 -17.68 3.57 -3.86
C VAL A 214 -17.88 3.60 -5.36
N THR A 215 -17.44 2.57 -6.06
CA THR A 215 -17.62 2.52 -7.52
C THR A 215 -19.07 2.23 -7.90
N PRO A 216 -19.56 2.74 -9.05
CA PRO A 216 -20.90 2.39 -9.52
C PRO A 216 -20.99 0.89 -9.77
N CYS A 217 -22.08 0.28 -9.30
CA CYS A 217 -22.32 -1.14 -9.49
C CYS A 217 -22.77 -1.39 -10.94
N LEU A 218 -21.88 -1.94 -11.78
CA LEU A 218 -22.20 -2.30 -13.17
C LEU A 218 -22.83 -3.72 -13.30
N LEU A 219 -23.15 -4.38 -12.19
CA LEU A 219 -23.78 -5.71 -12.23
C LEU A 219 -25.22 -5.69 -12.82
N TYR A 220 -25.77 -4.50 -13.06
CA TYR A 220 -27.14 -4.31 -13.59
C TYR A 220 -27.20 -3.75 -15.01
N THR A 221 -26.07 -3.60 -15.70
CA THR A 221 -26.05 -3.10 -17.08
C THR A 221 -25.66 -4.22 -18.05
N SER A 222 -26.52 -5.18 -18.20
CA SER A 222 -26.51 -6.12 -19.33
C SER A 222 -27.94 -6.43 -19.75
#